data_2c481aae1bdd61877f1321cec02731ca
#
_entry.id   2c481aae1bdd61877f1321cec02731ca
#
_cell.length_a   1.000
_cell.length_b   1.000
_cell.length_c   1.000
_cell.angle_alpha   90.00
_cell.angle_beta   90.00
_cell.angle_gamma   90.00
#
_symmetry.space_group_name_H-M   'P 1'
#
loop_
_entity.id
_entity.type
_entity.pdbx_description
1 polymer ?
#
loop_
_entity_poly.entity_id
_entity_poly.type
_entity_poly.pdbx_seq_one_letter_code
_entity_poly.pdbx_strand_id
1 'polypeptide(L)'
;LVKGVNLSENPDFYRFISSGEIIITTGYSFYQNPHAICDFVPRLARKNIAGICIKPVRYLKEVPNEMIDAANREGVPLIVLSENLSFGEIIRAVYEEILIRQTAILRNSIEVNEMLSSTIINGAGLPEIVQMLSELTHNSILILDTVNDRREYKLRARDATLWAGCTPDEICQKMRRDSSVYQLDVGNHSFGLLYMRGEDL
;
A
#
# COMPACT_ATOMS: atom_id res chain seq x y z
N LEU A 1 -0.25 -6.59 2.25
CA LEU A 1 0.73 -6.36 1.20
C LEU A 1 1.92 -7.30 1.38
N VAL A 2 2.34 -7.99 0.30
CA VAL A 2 3.52 -8.87 0.32
C VAL A 2 4.78 -8.02 0.29
N LYS A 3 5.71 -8.28 1.23
CA LYS A 3 6.99 -7.57 1.37
C LYS A 3 8.22 -8.45 1.08
N GLY A 4 8.06 -9.76 1.09
CA GLY A 4 9.14 -10.70 0.88
C GLY A 4 8.70 -12.15 0.96
N VAL A 5 9.67 -13.05 0.83
CA VAL A 5 9.47 -14.50 0.92
C VAL A 5 10.49 -15.08 1.89
N ASN A 6 10.05 -16.00 2.73
CA ASN A 6 10.91 -16.73 3.66
C ASN A 6 10.69 -18.24 3.52
N LEU A 7 11.78 -19.02 3.56
CA LEU A 7 11.75 -20.47 3.49
C LEU A 7 11.78 -21.06 4.89
N SER A 8 10.81 -21.89 5.23
CA SER A 8 10.65 -22.46 6.56
C SER A 8 10.75 -23.99 6.52
N GLU A 9 11.93 -24.49 6.82
CA GLU A 9 12.17 -25.93 6.99
C GLU A 9 12.66 -26.29 8.40
N ASN A 10 13.09 -25.31 9.19
CA ASN A 10 13.61 -25.52 10.54
C ASN A 10 12.54 -25.19 11.61
N PRO A 11 12.52 -25.87 12.76
CA PRO A 11 11.58 -25.59 13.86
C PRO A 11 11.66 -24.15 14.42
N ASP A 12 12.83 -23.52 14.33
CA ASP A 12 13.12 -22.18 14.90
C ASP A 12 12.90 -21.02 13.92
N PHE A 13 12.41 -21.28 12.72
CA PHE A 13 12.31 -20.32 11.62
C PHE A 13 11.49 -19.05 11.99
N TYR A 14 10.52 -19.15 12.90
CA TYR A 14 9.68 -18.00 13.27
C TYR A 14 10.44 -16.86 13.95
N ARG A 15 11.70 -17.09 14.41
CA ARG A 15 12.56 -16.03 14.94
C ARG A 15 12.97 -15.03 13.84
N PHE A 16 13.05 -15.50 12.61
CA PHE A 16 13.58 -14.76 11.46
C PHE A 16 12.48 -14.22 10.52
N ILE A 17 11.22 -14.41 10.87
CA ILE A 17 10.08 -13.96 10.05
C ILE A 17 9.75 -12.50 10.35
N SER A 18 9.60 -11.74 9.28
CA SER A 18 9.14 -10.35 9.28
C SER A 18 7.67 -10.23 8.83
N SER A 19 7.02 -9.15 9.25
CA SER A 19 5.64 -8.88 8.84
C SER A 19 5.53 -8.68 7.33
N GLY A 20 4.50 -9.27 6.72
CA GLY A 20 4.24 -9.18 5.28
C GLY A 20 5.01 -10.18 4.42
N GLU A 21 5.74 -11.13 5.02
CA GLU A 21 6.39 -12.20 4.25
C GLU A 21 5.42 -13.33 3.88
N ILE A 22 5.64 -13.95 2.72
CA ILE A 22 5.08 -15.25 2.36
C ILE A 22 6.02 -16.32 2.88
N ILE A 23 5.47 -17.30 3.60
CA ILE A 23 6.24 -18.43 4.12
C ILE A 23 6.09 -19.61 3.17
N ILE A 24 7.21 -20.14 2.68
CA ILE A 24 7.23 -21.34 1.84
C ILE A 24 7.76 -22.51 2.66
N THR A 25 7.07 -23.65 2.62
CA THR A 25 7.48 -24.87 3.32
C THR A 25 7.15 -26.14 2.55
N THR A 26 7.96 -27.21 2.74
CA THR A 26 7.61 -28.57 2.31
C THR A 26 6.80 -29.32 3.37
N GLY A 27 6.69 -28.78 4.57
CA GLY A 27 6.12 -29.48 5.71
C GLY A 27 7.06 -30.46 6.41
N TYR A 28 8.37 -30.41 6.09
CA TYR A 28 9.35 -31.33 6.69
C TYR A 28 9.38 -31.29 8.22
N SER A 29 9.28 -30.10 8.80
CA SER A 29 9.24 -29.93 10.26
C SER A 29 8.03 -30.62 10.92
N PHE A 30 6.92 -30.76 10.20
CA PHE A 30 5.72 -31.46 10.68
C PHE A 30 5.83 -32.97 10.55
N TYR A 31 6.54 -33.46 9.51
CA TYR A 31 6.82 -34.86 9.35
C TYR A 31 7.59 -35.42 10.56
N GLN A 32 8.53 -34.63 11.11
CA GLN A 32 9.27 -35.00 12.32
C GLN A 32 8.49 -34.80 13.63
N ASN A 33 7.59 -33.79 13.66
CA ASN A 33 6.78 -33.48 14.85
C ASN A 33 5.35 -33.07 14.45
N PRO A 34 4.42 -34.03 14.32
CA PRO A 34 3.04 -33.75 13.92
C PRO A 34 2.32 -32.77 14.85
N HIS A 35 2.66 -32.75 16.13
CA HIS A 35 2.04 -31.81 17.08
C HIS A 35 2.36 -30.33 16.79
N ALA A 36 3.43 -30.05 16.06
CA ALA A 36 3.79 -28.69 15.66
C ALA A 36 2.81 -28.07 14.68
N ILE A 37 1.99 -28.85 13.98
CA ILE A 37 0.99 -28.38 13.02
C ILE A 37 -0.03 -27.45 13.69
N CYS A 38 -0.51 -27.80 14.87
CA CYS A 38 -1.55 -27.05 15.57
C CYS A 38 -1.10 -25.61 15.93
N ASP A 39 0.19 -25.45 16.22
CA ASP A 39 0.77 -24.16 16.64
C ASP A 39 1.34 -23.35 15.48
N PHE A 40 1.59 -23.98 14.33
CA PHE A 40 2.31 -23.39 13.20
C PHE A 40 1.59 -22.15 12.67
N VAL A 41 0.36 -22.30 12.22
CA VAL A 41 -0.41 -21.19 11.64
C VAL A 41 -0.68 -20.08 12.67
N PRO A 42 -1.13 -20.36 13.92
CA PRO A 42 -1.31 -19.30 14.92
C PRO A 42 -0.06 -18.52 15.26
N ARG A 43 1.10 -19.17 15.28
CA ARG A 43 2.40 -18.48 15.50
C ARG A 43 2.74 -17.54 14.35
N LEU A 44 2.51 -17.96 13.12
CA LEU A 44 2.74 -17.16 11.92
C LEU A 44 1.75 -15.99 11.82
N ALA A 45 0.49 -16.22 12.14
CA ALA A 45 -0.54 -15.18 12.16
C ALA A 45 -0.17 -14.01 13.08
N ARG A 46 0.38 -14.29 14.28
CA ARG A 46 0.87 -13.26 15.21
C ARG A 46 2.00 -12.40 14.66
N LYS A 47 2.71 -12.87 13.62
CA LYS A 47 3.76 -12.12 12.92
C LYS A 47 3.21 -11.28 11.76
N ASN A 48 1.89 -11.30 11.53
CA ASN A 48 1.24 -10.62 10.42
C ASN A 48 1.86 -10.99 9.06
N ILE A 49 2.04 -12.29 8.81
CA ILE A 49 2.55 -12.78 7.53
C ILE A 49 1.52 -12.53 6.41
N ALA A 50 1.99 -12.50 5.16
CA ALA A 50 1.13 -12.33 3.99
C ALA A 50 0.40 -13.62 3.58
N GLY A 51 0.97 -14.79 3.89
CA GLY A 51 0.39 -16.10 3.59
C GLY A 51 1.39 -17.23 3.72
N ILE A 52 0.89 -18.45 3.56
CA ILE A 52 1.67 -19.68 3.61
C ILE A 52 1.53 -20.40 2.28
N CYS A 53 2.67 -20.75 1.68
CA CYS A 53 2.76 -21.62 0.51
C CYS A 53 3.33 -22.97 0.93
N ILE A 54 2.56 -24.05 0.73
CA ILE A 54 2.95 -25.39 1.15
C ILE A 54 3.06 -26.36 -0.03
N LYS A 55 4.13 -27.15 -0.09
CA LYS A 55 4.35 -28.22 -1.05
C LYS A 55 4.33 -29.56 -0.32
N PRO A 56 3.14 -30.18 -0.11
CA PRO A 56 2.98 -31.29 0.84
C PRO A 56 3.52 -32.64 0.30
N VAL A 57 3.60 -32.81 -1.01
CA VAL A 57 3.75 -34.11 -1.68
C VAL A 57 4.92 -34.94 -1.16
N ARG A 58 6.01 -34.30 -0.74
CA ARG A 58 7.22 -35.01 -0.32
C ARG A 58 7.12 -35.60 1.09
N TYR A 59 6.46 -34.91 2.02
CA TYR A 59 6.49 -35.28 3.44
C TYR A 59 5.09 -35.51 4.04
N LEU A 60 4.07 -34.81 3.57
CA LEU A 60 2.74 -34.84 4.19
C LEU A 60 1.68 -35.55 3.33
N LYS A 61 1.99 -35.85 2.05
CA LYS A 61 1.05 -36.33 1.00
C LYS A 61 -0.05 -35.33 0.66
N GLU A 62 -0.72 -34.78 1.67
CA GLU A 62 -1.77 -33.75 1.56
C GLU A 62 -1.64 -32.75 2.71
N VAL A 63 -2.31 -31.61 2.59
CA VAL A 63 -2.32 -30.59 3.62
C VAL A 63 -3.22 -31.06 4.76
N PRO A 64 -2.74 -31.13 6.00
CA PRO A 64 -3.56 -31.56 7.16
C PRO A 64 -4.76 -30.63 7.39
N ASN A 65 -5.92 -31.22 7.71
CA ASN A 65 -7.15 -30.45 7.96
C ASN A 65 -6.97 -29.47 9.13
N GLU A 66 -6.22 -29.83 10.15
CA GLU A 66 -5.90 -28.96 11.29
C GLU A 66 -5.18 -27.68 10.86
N MET A 67 -4.33 -27.75 9.81
CA MET A 67 -3.68 -26.58 9.24
C MET A 67 -4.66 -25.71 8.44
N ILE A 68 -5.55 -26.32 7.66
CA ILE A 68 -6.58 -25.62 6.90
C ILE A 68 -7.53 -24.87 7.85
N ASP A 69 -8.01 -25.57 8.90
CA ASP A 69 -8.91 -24.99 9.89
C ASP A 69 -8.25 -23.84 10.67
N ALA A 70 -6.97 -24.00 11.01
CA ALA A 70 -6.20 -22.94 11.65
C ALA A 70 -6.02 -21.74 10.72
N ALA A 71 -5.71 -21.94 9.43
CA ALA A 71 -5.54 -20.88 8.44
C ALA A 71 -6.86 -20.10 8.24
N ASN A 72 -7.98 -20.80 8.15
CA ASN A 72 -9.30 -20.18 8.04
C ASN A 72 -9.66 -19.36 9.29
N ARG A 73 -9.40 -19.90 10.49
CA ARG A 73 -9.68 -19.22 11.76
C ARG A 73 -8.83 -17.96 11.96
N GLU A 74 -7.56 -18.03 11.61
CA GLU A 74 -6.61 -16.90 11.76
C GLU A 74 -6.64 -15.93 10.55
N GLY A 75 -7.41 -16.23 9.49
CA GLY A 75 -7.48 -15.41 8.29
C GLY A 75 -6.17 -15.38 7.48
N VAL A 76 -5.35 -16.43 7.56
CA VAL A 76 -4.07 -16.54 6.85
C VAL A 76 -4.28 -17.28 5.53
N PRO A 77 -3.96 -16.69 4.37
CA PRO A 77 -4.01 -17.38 3.09
C PRO A 77 -3.09 -18.61 3.08
N LEU A 78 -3.64 -19.77 2.72
CA LEU A 78 -2.91 -21.03 2.57
C LEU A 78 -2.96 -21.48 1.12
N ILE A 79 -1.80 -21.56 0.47
CA ILE A 79 -1.66 -21.86 -0.96
C ILE A 79 -0.93 -23.20 -1.09
N VAL A 80 -1.56 -24.14 -1.78
CA VAL A 80 -0.95 -25.44 -2.10
C VAL A 80 -0.18 -25.32 -3.40
N LEU A 81 1.11 -25.64 -3.37
CA LEU A 81 2.00 -25.55 -4.51
C LEU A 81 2.01 -26.86 -5.30
N SER A 82 2.03 -26.75 -6.63
CA SER A 82 2.23 -27.87 -7.53
C SER A 82 3.62 -28.49 -7.33
N GLU A 83 3.69 -29.80 -7.58
CA GLU A 83 4.93 -30.59 -7.50
C GLU A 83 6.02 -30.10 -8.46
N ASN A 84 5.60 -29.60 -9.63
CA ASN A 84 6.50 -29.18 -10.71
C ASN A 84 7.10 -27.78 -10.49
N LEU A 85 6.58 -26.97 -9.56
CA LEU A 85 7.10 -25.63 -9.28
C LEU A 85 8.30 -25.71 -8.34
N SER A 86 9.43 -25.15 -8.73
CA SER A 86 10.57 -24.98 -7.80
C SER A 86 10.35 -23.78 -6.87
N PHE A 87 10.91 -23.83 -5.68
CA PHE A 87 10.88 -22.68 -4.75
C PHE A 87 11.59 -21.46 -5.33
N GLY A 88 12.65 -21.68 -6.12
CA GLY A 88 13.37 -20.60 -6.80
C GLY A 88 12.50 -19.82 -7.78
N GLU A 89 11.64 -20.52 -8.55
CA GLU A 89 10.69 -19.87 -9.47
C GLU A 89 9.66 -19.04 -8.70
N ILE A 90 9.14 -19.56 -7.60
CA ILE A 90 8.16 -18.85 -6.78
C ILE A 90 8.79 -17.59 -6.13
N ILE A 91 9.97 -17.76 -5.54
CA ILE A 91 10.71 -16.65 -4.92
C ILE A 91 10.97 -15.56 -5.96
N ARG A 92 11.45 -15.93 -7.14
CA ARG A 92 11.72 -15.00 -8.24
C ARG A 92 10.45 -14.27 -8.66
N ALA A 93 9.36 -14.98 -8.92
CA ALA A 93 8.09 -14.37 -9.35
C ALA A 93 7.54 -13.37 -8.32
N VAL A 94 7.63 -13.69 -7.01
CA VAL A 94 7.18 -12.79 -5.96
C VAL A 94 8.06 -11.54 -5.89
N TYR A 95 9.39 -11.66 -5.97
CA TYR A 95 10.28 -10.50 -5.94
C TYR A 95 10.18 -9.65 -7.21
N GLU A 96 9.98 -10.25 -8.39
CA GLU A 96 9.69 -9.53 -9.63
C GLU A 96 8.43 -8.65 -9.48
N GLU A 97 7.35 -9.20 -8.94
CA GLU A 97 6.12 -8.43 -8.70
C GLU A 97 6.31 -7.32 -7.66
N ILE A 98 7.05 -7.56 -6.58
CA ILE A 98 7.38 -6.53 -5.59
C ILE A 98 8.16 -5.39 -6.24
N LEU A 99 9.18 -5.71 -7.06
CA LEU A 99 9.99 -4.72 -7.78
C LEU A 99 9.18 -3.91 -8.79
N ILE A 100 8.31 -4.57 -9.55
CA ILE A 100 7.42 -3.90 -10.52
C ILE A 100 6.55 -2.87 -9.78
N ARG A 101 5.94 -3.25 -8.66
CA ARG A 101 5.09 -2.34 -7.86
C ARG A 101 5.89 -1.17 -7.27
N GLN A 102 7.06 -1.45 -6.72
CA GLN A 102 7.91 -0.38 -6.18
C GLN A 102 8.40 0.57 -7.28
N THR A 103 8.76 0.04 -8.44
CA THR A 103 9.19 0.85 -9.59
C THR A 103 8.05 1.69 -10.15
N ALA A 104 6.81 1.16 -10.19
CA ALA A 104 5.64 1.90 -10.63
C ALA A 104 5.35 3.11 -9.72
N ILE A 105 5.45 2.94 -8.40
CA ILE A 105 5.28 4.05 -7.44
C ILE A 105 6.36 5.13 -7.65
N LEU A 106 7.62 4.71 -7.84
CA LEU A 106 8.73 5.65 -8.10
C LEU A 106 8.55 6.40 -9.43
N ARG A 107 8.16 5.71 -10.50
CA ARG A 107 7.90 6.32 -11.80
C ARG A 107 6.79 7.36 -11.72
N ASN A 108 5.66 7.02 -11.11
CA ASN A 108 4.57 7.98 -10.92
C ASN A 108 5.04 9.22 -10.15
N SER A 109 5.85 9.04 -9.11
CA SER A 109 6.41 10.16 -8.35
C SER A 109 7.34 11.05 -9.19
N ILE A 110 8.17 10.45 -10.03
CA ILE A 110 9.07 11.19 -10.95
C ILE A 110 8.26 11.95 -12.01
N GLU A 111 7.30 11.28 -12.65
CA GLU A 111 6.44 11.89 -13.68
C GLU A 111 5.67 13.09 -13.12
N VAL A 112 5.07 12.95 -11.94
CA VAL A 112 4.36 14.06 -11.25
C VAL A 112 5.32 15.21 -10.98
N ASN A 113 6.53 14.93 -10.50
CA ASN A 113 7.52 15.95 -10.18
C ASN A 113 8.02 16.67 -11.45
N GLU A 114 8.26 15.95 -12.54
CA GLU A 114 8.62 16.52 -13.84
C GLU A 114 7.49 17.38 -14.41
N MET A 115 6.24 16.93 -14.34
CA MET A 115 5.08 17.70 -14.78
C MET A 115 4.93 19.01 -13.98
N LEU A 116 5.02 18.94 -12.64
CA LEU A 116 4.97 20.11 -11.77
C LEU A 116 6.10 21.10 -12.09
N SER A 117 7.33 20.59 -12.20
CA SER A 117 8.51 21.40 -12.48
C SER A 117 8.42 22.08 -13.83
N SER A 118 8.03 21.35 -14.89
CA SER A 118 7.88 21.92 -16.23
C SER A 118 6.78 22.99 -16.29
N THR A 119 5.67 22.76 -15.58
CA THR A 119 4.55 23.69 -15.49
C THR A 119 4.99 25.00 -14.82
N ILE A 120 5.73 24.92 -13.73
CA ILE A 120 6.29 26.10 -13.03
C ILE A 120 7.33 26.85 -13.90
N ILE A 121 8.24 26.11 -14.54
CA ILE A 121 9.29 26.71 -15.41
C ILE A 121 8.64 27.44 -16.59
N ASN A 122 7.53 26.94 -17.12
CA ASN A 122 6.78 27.59 -18.20
C ASN A 122 5.93 28.78 -17.74
N GLY A 123 6.06 29.20 -16.48
CA GLY A 123 5.43 30.40 -15.94
C GLY A 123 4.00 30.20 -15.47
N ALA A 124 3.58 28.97 -15.24
CA ALA A 124 2.27 28.70 -14.67
C ALA A 124 2.16 29.25 -13.24
N GLY A 125 1.01 29.82 -12.94
CA GLY A 125 0.68 30.33 -11.63
C GLY A 125 0.00 29.28 -10.74
N LEU A 126 -0.45 29.74 -9.59
CA LEU A 126 -1.14 28.92 -8.61
C LEU A 126 -2.43 28.25 -9.16
N PRO A 127 -3.25 28.92 -10.03
CA PRO A 127 -4.44 28.28 -10.60
C PRO A 127 -4.13 27.04 -11.44
N GLU A 128 -3.12 27.09 -12.30
CA GLU A 128 -2.71 25.99 -13.16
C GLU A 128 -2.18 24.81 -12.31
N ILE A 129 -1.43 25.10 -11.26
CA ILE A 129 -0.91 24.09 -10.32
C ILE A 129 -2.07 23.39 -9.60
N VAL A 130 -3.04 24.16 -9.09
CA VAL A 130 -4.23 23.62 -8.40
C VAL A 130 -5.07 22.76 -9.34
N GLN A 131 -5.25 23.19 -10.57
CA GLN A 131 -5.97 22.41 -11.58
C GLN A 131 -5.25 21.09 -11.85
N MET A 132 -3.96 21.12 -12.10
CA MET A 132 -3.16 19.93 -12.38
C MET A 132 -3.16 18.95 -11.21
N LEU A 133 -2.99 19.43 -9.97
CA LEU A 133 -3.07 18.59 -8.77
C LEU A 133 -4.45 17.93 -8.64
N SER A 134 -5.53 18.67 -8.92
CA SER A 134 -6.88 18.11 -8.91
C SER A 134 -7.08 17.02 -9.96
N GLU A 135 -6.50 17.19 -11.16
CA GLU A 135 -6.56 16.20 -12.23
C GLU A 135 -5.77 14.94 -11.89
N LEU A 136 -4.54 15.08 -11.38
CA LEU A 136 -3.65 13.98 -11.01
C LEU A 136 -4.17 13.15 -9.83
N THR A 137 -4.72 13.82 -8.83
CA THR A 137 -5.18 13.14 -7.60
C THR A 137 -6.64 12.70 -7.66
N HIS A 138 -7.39 13.17 -8.66
CA HIS A 138 -8.85 13.03 -8.77
C HIS A 138 -9.62 13.59 -7.57
N ASN A 139 -9.03 14.54 -6.84
CA ASN A 139 -9.58 15.16 -5.64
C ASN A 139 -9.88 16.65 -5.86
N SER A 140 -10.74 17.21 -5.00
CA SER A 140 -10.89 18.66 -4.89
C SER A 140 -9.70 19.21 -4.10
N ILE A 141 -9.07 20.26 -4.63
CA ILE A 141 -7.86 20.86 -4.08
C ILE A 141 -8.13 22.32 -3.70
N LEU A 142 -7.61 22.73 -2.55
CA LEU A 142 -7.47 24.13 -2.13
C LEU A 142 -6.05 24.36 -1.67
N ILE A 143 -5.38 25.37 -2.20
CA ILE A 143 -4.10 25.86 -1.72
C ILE A 143 -4.27 27.23 -1.11
N LEU A 144 -3.70 27.43 0.07
CA LEU A 144 -3.56 28.70 0.76
C LEU A 144 -2.08 29.07 0.77
N ASP A 145 -1.71 30.05 -0.01
CA ASP A 145 -0.39 30.69 0.01
C ASP A 145 -0.38 31.73 1.14
N THR A 146 0.25 31.39 2.25
CA THR A 146 0.31 32.25 3.44
C THR A 146 1.36 33.36 3.33
N VAL A 147 2.24 33.30 2.33
CA VAL A 147 3.27 34.31 2.09
C VAL A 147 2.70 35.48 1.28
N ASN A 148 1.91 35.19 0.25
CA ASN A 148 1.35 36.19 -0.66
C ASN A 148 -0.14 36.46 -0.39
N ASP A 149 -0.71 35.89 0.66
CA ASP A 149 -2.14 35.96 1.02
C ASP A 149 -3.07 35.62 -0.16
N ARG A 150 -2.71 34.53 -0.88
CA ARG A 150 -3.46 34.05 -2.02
C ARG A 150 -4.13 32.74 -1.70
N ARG A 151 -5.25 32.49 -2.39
CA ARG A 151 -5.97 31.22 -2.30
C ARG A 151 -6.48 30.82 -3.67
N GLU A 152 -6.34 29.56 -3.99
CA GLU A 152 -6.86 28.98 -5.21
C GLU A 152 -7.46 27.61 -4.92
N TYR A 153 -8.55 27.27 -5.60
CA TYR A 153 -9.19 25.98 -5.45
C TYR A 153 -9.73 25.44 -6.78
N LYS A 154 -9.78 24.13 -6.87
CA LYS A 154 -10.44 23.38 -7.93
C LYS A 154 -11.34 22.33 -7.31
N LEU A 155 -12.63 22.37 -7.62
CA LEU A 155 -13.60 21.37 -7.17
C LEU A 155 -13.77 20.31 -8.24
N ARG A 156 -13.89 19.07 -7.84
CA ARG A 156 -14.37 17.96 -8.68
C ARG A 156 -15.88 18.05 -8.83
N ALA A 157 -16.42 17.41 -9.86
CA ALA A 157 -17.84 17.51 -10.24
C ALA A 157 -18.80 17.25 -9.07
N ARG A 158 -18.48 16.27 -8.20
CA ARG A 158 -19.27 15.93 -7.01
C ARG A 158 -19.37 17.12 -6.03
N ASP A 159 -18.23 17.72 -5.69
CA ASP A 159 -18.20 18.82 -4.73
C ASP A 159 -18.70 20.12 -5.36
N ALA A 160 -18.46 20.34 -6.65
CA ALA A 160 -19.04 21.46 -7.39
C ALA A 160 -20.57 21.42 -7.39
N THR A 161 -21.16 20.23 -7.51
CA THR A 161 -22.62 20.05 -7.43
C THR A 161 -23.12 20.23 -6.00
N LEU A 162 -22.41 19.65 -5.02
CA LEU A 162 -22.78 19.72 -3.60
C LEU A 162 -22.75 21.16 -3.05
N TRP A 163 -21.81 21.97 -3.56
CA TRP A 163 -21.61 23.35 -3.11
C TRP A 163 -22.03 24.38 -4.16
N ALA A 164 -22.93 23.99 -5.06
CA ALA A 164 -23.51 24.90 -6.03
C ALA A 164 -24.20 26.07 -5.30
N GLY A 165 -23.87 27.32 -5.71
CA GLY A 165 -24.38 28.53 -5.08
C GLY A 165 -23.63 29.02 -3.84
N CYS A 166 -22.58 28.30 -3.35
CA CYS A 166 -21.73 28.80 -2.29
C CYS A 166 -20.77 29.88 -2.81
N THR A 167 -20.48 30.86 -1.99
CA THR A 167 -19.43 31.85 -2.25
C THR A 167 -18.05 31.23 -2.16
N PRO A 168 -17.00 31.83 -2.78
CA PRO A 168 -15.62 31.36 -2.64
C PRO A 168 -15.15 31.22 -1.18
N ASP A 169 -15.58 32.13 -0.31
CA ASP A 169 -15.24 32.08 1.10
C ASP A 169 -15.87 30.88 1.82
N GLU A 170 -17.14 30.61 1.54
CA GLU A 170 -17.84 29.44 2.08
C GLU A 170 -17.23 28.13 1.57
N ILE A 171 -16.82 28.06 0.30
CA ILE A 171 -16.11 26.91 -0.26
C ILE A 171 -14.79 26.67 0.47
N CYS A 172 -13.99 27.73 0.68
CA CYS A 172 -12.74 27.61 1.43
C CYS A 172 -12.96 27.14 2.87
N GLN A 173 -13.99 27.62 3.55
CA GLN A 173 -14.33 27.18 4.91
C GLN A 173 -14.73 25.69 4.95
N LYS A 174 -15.57 25.25 3.99
CA LYS A 174 -15.96 23.85 3.86
C LYS A 174 -14.79 22.95 3.53
N MET A 175 -13.91 23.35 2.60
CA MET A 175 -12.70 22.60 2.29
C MET A 175 -11.80 22.44 3.52
N ARG A 176 -11.58 23.50 4.31
CA ARG A 176 -10.78 23.44 5.53
C ARG A 176 -11.34 22.48 6.57
N ARG A 177 -12.65 22.36 6.65
CA ARG A 177 -13.32 21.51 7.64
C ARG A 177 -13.33 20.04 7.25
N ASP A 178 -13.54 19.75 5.97
CA ASP A 178 -13.90 18.43 5.48
C ASP A 178 -12.79 17.78 4.62
N SER A 179 -11.53 18.22 4.74
CA SER A 179 -10.41 17.77 3.91
C SER A 179 -9.20 17.36 4.74
N SER A 180 -8.37 16.48 4.18
CA SER A 180 -7.01 16.25 4.69
C SER A 180 -6.15 17.49 4.42
N VAL A 181 -5.29 17.85 5.39
CA VAL A 181 -4.43 19.03 5.29
C VAL A 181 -2.96 18.63 5.23
N TYR A 182 -2.21 19.27 4.33
CA TYR A 182 -0.78 19.08 4.15
C TYR A 182 -0.09 20.46 4.24
N GLN A 183 0.99 20.54 5.02
CA GLN A 183 1.83 21.73 5.07
C GLN A 183 2.75 21.78 3.85
N LEU A 184 2.89 22.98 3.29
CA LEU A 184 3.78 23.25 2.17
C LEU A 184 5.03 23.94 2.73
N ASP A 185 6.02 23.12 3.14
CA ASP A 185 7.23 23.59 3.77
C ASP A 185 8.44 23.39 2.86
N VAL A 186 9.38 24.34 2.88
CA VAL A 186 10.69 24.21 2.25
C VAL A 186 11.76 24.53 3.28
N GLY A 187 12.49 23.52 3.71
CA GLY A 187 13.41 23.63 4.84
C GLY A 187 12.63 23.94 6.13
N ASN A 188 12.97 25.07 6.76
CA ASN A 188 12.32 25.53 8.00
C ASN A 188 11.24 26.61 7.77
N HIS A 189 10.86 26.86 6.51
CA HIS A 189 9.89 27.89 6.18
C HIS A 189 8.60 27.29 5.67
N SER A 190 7.47 27.70 6.25
CA SER A 190 6.14 27.32 5.79
C SER A 190 5.64 28.34 4.75
N PHE A 191 5.24 27.83 3.59
CA PHE A 191 4.74 28.63 2.46
C PHE A 191 3.23 28.61 2.36
N GLY A 192 2.59 27.63 2.98
CA GLY A 192 1.14 27.54 2.91
C GLY A 192 0.58 26.19 3.34
N LEU A 193 -0.69 26.01 3.00
CA LEU A 193 -1.45 24.80 3.32
C LEU A 193 -2.15 24.30 2.06
N LEU A 194 -2.08 23.01 1.85
CA LEU A 194 -2.85 22.29 0.81
C LEU A 194 -3.93 21.47 1.50
N TYR A 195 -5.16 21.67 1.08
CA TYR A 195 -6.30 20.87 1.49
C TYR A 195 -6.76 19.99 0.35
N MET A 196 -6.94 18.70 0.61
CA MET A 196 -7.36 17.72 -0.37
C MET A 196 -8.60 16.97 0.13
N ARG A 197 -9.67 17.03 -0.66
CA ARG A 197 -10.95 16.36 -0.38
C ARG A 197 -11.26 15.37 -1.49
N GLY A 198 -11.46 14.11 -1.10
CA GLY A 198 -11.82 13.02 -2.00
C GLY A 198 -11.92 11.71 -1.26
N GLU A 199 -12.07 10.63 -2.00
CA GLU A 199 -11.98 9.28 -1.45
C GLU A 199 -10.50 8.99 -1.18
N ASP A 200 -10.20 8.46 0.01
CA ASP A 200 -8.84 8.12 0.46
C ASP A 200 -8.10 7.27 -0.60
N LEU A 201 -6.83 7.62 -0.81
CA LEU A 201 -5.88 6.88 -1.64
C LEU A 201 -5.60 5.47 -1.08
#